data_5738aa97be03d31be1d34f326af2c82e
#
_entry.id   5738aa97be03d31be1d34f326af2c82e
#
_cell.length_a   1.000
_cell.length_b   1.000
_cell.length_c   1.000
_cell.angle_alpha   90.00
_cell.angle_beta   90.00
_cell.angle_gamma   90.00
#
_symmetry.space_group_name_H-M   'P 1'
#
loop_
_entity.id
_entity.type
_entity.pdbx_description
1 polymer ?
#
loop_
_entity_poly.entity_id
_entity_poly.type
_entity_poly.pdbx_seq_one_letter_code
_entity_poly.pdbx_strand_id
1 'polypeptide(L)'
;MAVLASSLLAACGSGSDSGAGTGGGTGGVENAKVAFLMPDLASTRYELQDKPLFEARMKQLCPTCEVIYQNADSDASKQQQQANSALAQGVKAIVIDPVDSAAAATIVKSAQAQQVPIIAYDRPIPATPADYYISFDNEKIGSLIAQSLVDHLKAEQAEGGILQVNGSPTDAAAGLIKKGIHSAVDSSGFKLLAEYDTPDWQPEKAQTWVSGQITQFKDQIVGVVAANDGTGGGSIAAFKAAGVDVPPVTGNDAEVAAAQRIISGDQYNTISKPIKIVAEASANVAWEFMQGRKPAGKTQLYDTPSELFVPTVVTKENVKEVLFDSGIMKAADVCSGEYAKGCDELGIK
;
A
#
# COMPACT_ATOMS: atom_id res chain seq x y z
N MET A 1 -29.69 -47.68 70.92
CA MET A 1 -31.16 -47.81 70.84
C MET A 1 -31.59 -47.24 69.54
N ALA A 2 -32.05 -48.15 68.71
CA ALA A 2 -33.20 -48.15 67.82
C ALA A 2 -33.09 -47.29 66.62
N VAL A 3 -33.02 -47.76 65.46
CA VAL A 3 -33.69 -48.78 64.57
C VAL A 3 -34.45 -48.12 63.47
N LEU A 4 -34.07 -48.54 62.20
CA LEU A 4 -34.90 -48.76 61.02
C LEU A 4 -35.56 -47.53 60.35
N ALA A 5 -35.74 -47.41 59.04
CA ALA A 5 -35.90 -48.46 58.00
C ALA A 5 -35.74 -47.85 56.57
N SER A 6 -35.36 -48.72 55.76
CA SER A 6 -35.35 -48.77 54.26
C SER A 6 -36.64 -48.34 53.59
N SER A 7 -36.50 -47.84 52.34
CA SER A 7 -37.31 -48.32 51.25
C SER A 7 -36.66 -47.94 49.90
N LEU A 8 -36.28 -48.95 49.15
CA LEU A 8 -35.98 -48.94 47.69
C LEU A 8 -37.28 -48.72 46.90
N LEU A 9 -37.15 -47.94 45.84
CA LEU A 9 -38.01 -48.08 44.66
C LEU A 9 -37.19 -47.83 43.43
N ALA A 10 -36.98 -48.88 42.66
CA ALA A 10 -36.46 -48.91 41.32
C ALA A 10 -37.55 -48.50 40.34
N ALA A 11 -37.22 -47.66 39.37
CA ALA A 11 -37.98 -47.53 38.16
C ALA A 11 -37.03 -47.39 36.97
N CYS A 12 -37.05 -48.41 36.13
CA CYS A 12 -36.42 -48.39 34.78
C CYS A 12 -37.18 -47.42 33.89
N GLY A 13 -36.43 -46.67 33.10
CA GLY A 13 -36.95 -45.79 32.02
C GLY A 13 -35.88 -45.54 30.96
N SER A 14 -35.94 -46.36 29.96
CA SER A 14 -35.61 -46.22 28.53
C SER A 14 -34.63 -45.15 28.07
N GLY A 15 -33.70 -45.63 27.29
CA GLY A 15 -32.67 -44.88 26.59
C GLY A 15 -33.16 -43.77 25.68
N SER A 16 -32.34 -42.74 25.60
CA SER A 16 -32.33 -41.88 24.41
C SER A 16 -30.83 -41.57 24.13
N ASP A 17 -30.43 -42.11 23.04
CA ASP A 17 -29.20 -41.87 22.34
C ASP A 17 -29.04 -40.37 22.12
N SER A 18 -28.16 -39.71 22.83
CA SER A 18 -27.76 -38.34 22.58
C SER A 18 -26.45 -38.39 21.86
N GLY A 19 -26.52 -38.38 20.53
CA GLY A 19 -25.42 -38.15 19.64
C GLY A 19 -24.65 -36.91 20.08
N ALA A 20 -23.40 -37.08 20.44
CA ALA A 20 -22.42 -36.00 20.60
C ALA A 20 -22.24 -35.33 19.24
N GLY A 21 -23.08 -34.36 18.96
CA GLY A 21 -22.83 -33.38 17.92
C GLY A 21 -21.63 -32.56 18.34
N THR A 22 -20.49 -32.83 17.73
CA THR A 22 -19.37 -31.90 17.67
C THR A 22 -19.83 -30.67 16.91
N GLY A 23 -20.62 -29.83 17.53
CA GLY A 23 -20.88 -28.49 17.09
C GLY A 23 -19.59 -27.67 17.30
N GLY A 24 -18.76 -27.60 16.24
CA GLY A 24 -17.78 -26.55 16.15
C GLY A 24 -18.54 -25.21 16.24
N GLY A 25 -18.54 -24.61 17.43
CA GLY A 25 -19.11 -23.30 17.64
C GLY A 25 -18.36 -22.31 16.75
N THR A 26 -18.97 -21.90 15.65
CA THR A 26 -18.67 -20.63 15.02
C THR A 26 -19.08 -19.58 16.04
N GLY A 27 -18.16 -19.26 16.98
CA GLY A 27 -18.33 -18.16 17.91
C GLY A 27 -18.53 -16.92 17.03
N GLY A 28 -19.75 -16.38 17.04
CA GLY A 28 -20.19 -15.35 16.13
C GLY A 28 -19.29 -14.15 16.19
N VAL A 29 -18.64 -13.88 15.07
CA VAL A 29 -17.93 -12.61 14.80
C VAL A 29 -18.93 -11.52 14.37
N GLU A 30 -20.21 -11.75 14.61
CA GLU A 30 -21.25 -10.74 14.39
C GLU A 30 -20.97 -9.52 15.27
N ASN A 31 -21.11 -8.32 14.67
CA ASN A 31 -20.83 -7.03 15.33
C ASN A 31 -19.37 -6.86 15.80
N ALA A 32 -18.44 -7.64 15.27
CA ALA A 32 -17.03 -7.46 15.57
C ALA A 32 -16.48 -6.18 14.93
N LYS A 33 -15.37 -5.70 15.51
CA LYS A 33 -14.67 -4.51 14.99
C LYS A 33 -13.33 -4.90 14.39
N VAL A 34 -12.96 -4.23 13.30
CA VAL A 34 -11.64 -4.28 12.67
C VAL A 34 -11.10 -2.88 12.51
N ALA A 35 -9.83 -2.65 12.85
CA ALA A 35 -9.20 -1.37 12.61
C ALA A 35 -8.49 -1.35 11.24
N PHE A 36 -8.61 -0.23 10.52
CA PHE A 36 -7.87 0.06 9.29
C PHE A 36 -7.18 1.40 9.46
N LEU A 37 -5.85 1.37 9.68
CA LEU A 37 -5.04 2.50 10.11
C LEU A 37 -4.09 2.91 8.99
N MET A 38 -4.28 4.13 8.45
CA MET A 38 -3.50 4.66 7.33
C MET A 38 -2.46 5.68 7.77
N PRO A 39 -1.36 5.86 7.00
CA PRO A 39 -0.20 6.59 7.47
C PRO A 39 -0.29 8.10 7.24
N ASP A 40 -0.74 8.55 6.07
CA ASP A 40 -0.60 9.94 5.65
C ASP A 40 -1.73 10.39 4.70
N LEU A 41 -1.77 11.68 4.43
CA LEU A 41 -2.67 12.33 3.46
C LEU A 41 -1.92 12.81 2.21
N ALA A 42 -0.58 12.63 2.15
CA ALA A 42 0.23 13.04 1.01
C ALA A 42 -0.05 12.18 -0.22
N SER A 43 -0.30 10.89 -0.01
CA SER A 43 -0.73 9.96 -1.05
C SER A 43 -2.26 9.91 -1.09
N THR A 44 -2.85 10.46 -2.13
CA THR A 44 -4.32 10.64 -2.26
C THR A 44 -5.09 9.32 -2.32
N ARG A 45 -4.43 8.22 -2.70
CA ARG A 45 -5.03 6.89 -2.83
C ARG A 45 -5.68 6.40 -1.53
N TYR A 46 -5.09 6.67 -0.36
CA TYR A 46 -5.58 6.16 0.93
C TYR A 46 -7.03 6.52 1.20
N GLU A 47 -7.40 7.78 0.97
CA GLU A 47 -8.77 8.24 1.17
C GLU A 47 -9.69 7.91 0.00
N LEU A 48 -9.18 7.97 -1.25
CA LEU A 48 -9.99 7.85 -2.45
C LEU A 48 -10.20 6.39 -2.89
N GLN A 49 -9.30 5.48 -2.52
CA GLN A 49 -9.33 4.08 -2.99
C GLN A 49 -9.23 3.08 -1.84
N ASP A 50 -8.14 3.08 -1.06
CA ASP A 50 -7.85 2.06 -0.06
C ASP A 50 -9.00 1.93 0.95
N LYS A 51 -9.41 3.04 1.57
CA LYS A 51 -10.50 3.09 2.54
C LYS A 51 -11.82 2.55 1.99
N PRO A 52 -12.41 3.14 0.93
CA PRO A 52 -13.73 2.69 0.46
C PRO A 52 -13.71 1.26 -0.08
N LEU A 53 -12.61 0.78 -0.66
CA LEU A 53 -12.50 -0.59 -1.16
C LEU A 53 -12.40 -1.60 -0.01
N PHE A 54 -11.61 -1.31 1.02
CA PHE A 54 -11.53 -2.13 2.23
C PHE A 54 -12.88 -2.21 2.95
N GLU A 55 -13.51 -1.05 3.19
CA GLU A 55 -14.82 -0.97 3.85
C GLU A 55 -15.90 -1.73 3.06
N ALA A 56 -15.94 -1.57 1.74
CA ALA A 56 -16.88 -2.27 0.87
C ALA A 56 -16.69 -3.79 0.94
N ARG A 57 -15.43 -4.26 0.93
CA ARG A 57 -15.13 -5.69 1.04
C ARG A 57 -15.49 -6.24 2.42
N MET A 58 -15.13 -5.55 3.49
CA MET A 58 -15.52 -5.94 4.84
C MET A 58 -17.04 -6.01 5.00
N LYS A 59 -17.79 -5.07 4.42
CA LYS A 59 -19.25 -5.08 4.42
C LYS A 59 -19.85 -6.31 3.71
N GLN A 60 -19.21 -6.80 2.65
CA GLN A 60 -19.61 -8.04 1.97
C GLN A 60 -19.34 -9.27 2.83
N LEU A 61 -18.19 -9.32 3.52
CA LEU A 61 -17.77 -10.45 4.35
C LEU A 61 -18.53 -10.52 5.66
N CYS A 62 -18.78 -9.38 6.28
CA CYS A 62 -19.46 -9.23 7.56
C CYS A 62 -20.34 -7.98 7.54
N PRO A 63 -21.62 -8.10 7.14
CA PRO A 63 -22.55 -6.95 7.05
C PRO A 63 -22.76 -6.19 8.36
N THR A 64 -22.54 -6.83 9.50
CA THR A 64 -22.73 -6.26 10.84
C THR A 64 -21.45 -5.81 11.52
N CYS A 65 -20.27 -6.09 10.92
CA CYS A 65 -18.99 -5.67 11.46
C CYS A 65 -18.75 -4.17 11.26
N GLU A 66 -18.05 -3.56 12.21
CA GLU A 66 -17.64 -2.17 12.16
C GLU A 66 -16.18 -2.05 11.71
N VAL A 67 -15.91 -1.18 10.73
CA VAL A 67 -14.55 -0.79 10.36
C VAL A 67 -14.22 0.52 11.09
N ILE A 68 -13.22 0.50 11.96
CA ILE A 68 -12.65 1.68 12.59
C ILE A 68 -11.54 2.20 11.69
N TYR A 69 -11.86 3.16 10.83
CA TYR A 69 -10.88 3.81 9.96
C TYR A 69 -10.26 5.02 10.64
N GLN A 70 -8.92 5.13 10.56
CA GLN A 70 -8.21 6.33 11.03
C GLN A 70 -6.97 6.57 10.15
N ASN A 71 -6.62 7.86 9.97
CA ASN A 71 -5.42 8.30 9.28
C ASN A 71 -4.54 9.10 10.24
N ALA A 72 -3.27 8.77 10.28
CA ALA A 72 -2.33 9.36 11.22
C ALA A 72 -1.77 10.72 10.75
N ASP A 73 -1.93 11.06 9.47
CA ASP A 73 -1.46 12.31 8.90
C ASP A 73 0.05 12.53 9.14
N SER A 74 0.83 11.49 8.83
CA SER A 74 2.30 11.43 8.99
C SER A 74 2.81 11.54 10.45
N ASP A 75 1.95 11.36 11.46
CA ASP A 75 2.34 11.36 12.88
C ASP A 75 2.34 9.93 13.45
N ALA A 76 3.53 9.37 13.64
CA ALA A 76 3.71 8.02 14.21
C ALA A 76 3.19 7.91 15.64
N SER A 77 3.25 8.99 16.45
CA SER A 77 2.70 9.00 17.81
C SER A 77 1.19 8.98 17.79
N LYS A 78 0.57 9.70 16.86
CA LYS A 78 -0.88 9.65 16.61
C LYS A 78 -1.30 8.25 16.17
N GLN A 79 -0.55 7.61 15.26
CA GLN A 79 -0.85 6.25 14.84
C GLN A 79 -0.78 5.24 16.00
N GLN A 80 0.22 5.37 16.89
CA GLN A 80 0.30 4.56 18.10
C GLN A 80 -0.93 4.74 19.01
N GLN A 81 -1.40 6.00 19.19
CA GLN A 81 -2.60 6.29 19.97
C GLN A 81 -3.86 5.71 19.32
N GLN A 82 -3.97 5.79 17.99
CA GLN A 82 -5.06 5.20 17.21
C GLN A 82 -5.11 3.68 17.39
N ALA A 83 -3.96 3.01 17.29
CA ALA A 83 -3.86 1.56 17.54
C ALA A 83 -4.25 1.18 18.98
N ASN A 84 -3.77 1.91 19.97
CA ASN A 84 -4.13 1.69 21.38
C ASN A 84 -5.64 1.89 21.61
N SER A 85 -6.24 2.91 20.99
CA SER A 85 -7.68 3.16 21.06
C SER A 85 -8.48 2.04 20.40
N ALA A 86 -8.03 1.53 19.25
CA ALA A 86 -8.68 0.40 18.59
C ALA A 86 -8.62 -0.87 19.45
N LEU A 87 -7.47 -1.17 20.05
CA LEU A 87 -7.30 -2.29 20.98
C LEU A 87 -8.24 -2.15 22.19
N ALA A 88 -8.32 -0.96 22.79
CA ALA A 88 -9.22 -0.69 23.91
C ALA A 88 -10.71 -0.84 23.53
N GLN A 89 -11.07 -0.63 22.28
CA GLN A 89 -12.42 -0.85 21.73
C GLN A 89 -12.71 -2.32 21.40
N GLY A 90 -11.74 -3.22 21.62
CA GLY A 90 -11.90 -4.66 21.45
C GLY A 90 -11.94 -5.12 19.97
N VAL A 91 -11.19 -4.47 19.09
CA VAL A 91 -11.04 -4.92 17.72
C VAL A 91 -10.55 -6.36 17.65
N LYS A 92 -10.97 -7.09 16.63
CA LYS A 92 -10.61 -8.49 16.41
C LYS A 92 -9.43 -8.66 15.44
N ALA A 93 -9.07 -7.62 14.72
CA ALA A 93 -7.87 -7.52 13.90
C ALA A 93 -7.51 -6.05 13.69
N ILE A 94 -6.22 -5.79 13.41
CA ILE A 94 -5.71 -4.50 12.97
C ILE A 94 -5.06 -4.69 11.61
N VAL A 95 -5.48 -3.91 10.63
CA VAL A 95 -4.77 -3.71 9.37
C VAL A 95 -4.11 -2.34 9.43
N ILE A 96 -2.80 -2.29 9.28
CA ILE A 96 -2.02 -1.06 9.46
C ILE A 96 -1.04 -0.85 8.31
N ASP A 97 -1.08 0.34 7.74
CA ASP A 97 -0.01 0.89 6.92
C ASP A 97 0.81 1.83 7.80
N PRO A 98 2.04 1.44 8.22
CA PRO A 98 2.76 2.18 9.23
C PRO A 98 3.31 3.53 8.72
N VAL A 99 3.16 4.59 9.52
CA VAL A 99 3.85 5.88 9.30
C VAL A 99 5.36 5.67 9.36
N ASP A 100 5.82 4.96 10.39
CA ASP A 100 7.20 4.58 10.64
C ASP A 100 7.27 3.08 10.86
N SER A 101 7.90 2.38 9.93
CA SER A 101 7.98 0.91 9.94
C SER A 101 8.75 0.35 11.15
N ALA A 102 9.69 1.11 11.71
CA ALA A 102 10.42 0.69 12.90
C ALA A 102 9.61 0.94 14.19
N ALA A 103 8.99 2.12 14.31
CA ALA A 103 8.14 2.48 15.45
C ALA A 103 6.91 1.56 15.57
N ALA A 104 6.36 1.10 14.44
CA ALA A 104 5.22 0.19 14.39
C ALA A 104 5.46 -1.15 15.10
N ALA A 105 6.71 -1.54 15.34
CA ALA A 105 7.05 -2.72 16.15
C ALA A 105 6.40 -2.67 17.55
N THR A 106 6.19 -1.48 18.11
CA THR A 106 5.52 -1.30 19.40
C THR A 106 4.02 -1.60 19.27
N ILE A 107 3.40 -1.20 18.16
CA ILE A 107 2.00 -1.50 17.86
C ILE A 107 1.81 -3.01 17.71
N VAL A 108 2.70 -3.68 16.97
CA VAL A 108 2.68 -5.15 16.80
C VAL A 108 2.74 -5.85 18.14
N LYS A 109 3.69 -5.49 19.00
CA LYS A 109 3.82 -6.08 20.35
C LYS A 109 2.58 -5.85 21.21
N SER A 110 1.99 -4.65 21.15
CA SER A 110 0.78 -4.32 21.91
C SER A 110 -0.44 -5.14 21.46
N ALA A 111 -0.59 -5.35 20.16
CA ALA A 111 -1.64 -6.18 19.58
C ALA A 111 -1.44 -7.66 19.95
N GLN A 112 -0.23 -8.19 19.76
CA GLN A 112 0.11 -9.57 20.10
C GLN A 112 -0.08 -9.90 21.57
N ALA A 113 0.26 -8.97 22.49
CA ALA A 113 0.03 -9.13 23.92
C ALA A 113 -1.46 -9.28 24.28
N GLN A 114 -2.35 -8.77 23.45
CA GLN A 114 -3.81 -8.89 23.58
C GLN A 114 -4.40 -9.96 22.66
N GLN A 115 -3.56 -10.74 22.00
CA GLN A 115 -3.96 -11.79 21.04
C GLN A 115 -4.82 -11.24 19.89
N VAL A 116 -4.60 -9.98 19.51
CA VAL A 116 -5.22 -9.34 18.35
C VAL A 116 -4.27 -9.45 17.18
N PRO A 117 -4.64 -10.16 16.10
CA PRO A 117 -3.81 -10.29 14.91
C PRO A 117 -3.61 -8.93 14.22
N ILE A 118 -2.39 -8.73 13.71
CA ILE A 118 -1.99 -7.51 13.01
C ILE A 118 -1.51 -7.84 11.61
N ILE A 119 -2.08 -7.16 10.63
CA ILE A 119 -1.77 -7.28 9.22
C ILE A 119 -1.05 -5.99 8.78
N ALA A 120 0.21 -6.11 8.39
CA ALA A 120 0.92 -5.03 7.73
C ALA A 120 0.36 -4.88 6.31
N TYR A 121 -0.01 -3.66 5.96
CA TYR A 121 -0.59 -3.29 4.68
C TYR A 121 0.34 -2.32 3.96
N ASP A 122 0.59 -2.51 2.69
CA ASP A 122 1.46 -1.70 1.83
C ASP A 122 2.92 -1.61 2.34
N ARG A 123 3.17 -1.12 3.54
CA ARG A 123 4.50 -0.96 4.14
C ARG A 123 4.80 -2.09 5.13
N PRO A 124 5.93 -2.81 5.00
CA PRO A 124 6.28 -3.90 5.93
C PRO A 124 6.80 -3.37 7.27
N ILE A 125 6.81 -4.25 8.29
CA ILE A 125 7.31 -3.95 9.63
C ILE A 125 8.51 -4.86 9.94
N PRO A 126 9.75 -4.52 9.52
CA PRO A 126 10.90 -5.43 9.61
C PRO A 126 11.34 -5.77 11.03
N ALA A 127 11.17 -4.86 11.99
CA ALA A 127 11.71 -4.98 13.34
C ALA A 127 10.95 -5.98 14.23
N THR A 128 9.72 -6.32 13.89
CA THR A 128 8.91 -7.30 14.61
C THR A 128 7.90 -7.90 13.63
N PRO A 129 7.92 -9.22 13.40
CA PRO A 129 7.00 -9.85 12.45
C PRO A 129 5.53 -9.56 12.78
N ALA A 130 4.77 -9.08 11.81
CA ALA A 130 3.31 -9.04 11.87
C ALA A 130 2.75 -10.46 11.66
N ASP A 131 1.45 -10.65 11.88
CA ASP A 131 0.82 -11.94 11.60
C ASP A 131 0.65 -12.20 10.09
N TYR A 132 0.58 -11.13 9.29
CA TYR A 132 0.53 -11.18 7.83
C TYR A 132 1.01 -9.87 7.21
N TYR A 133 1.51 -9.93 5.96
CA TYR A 133 1.85 -8.74 5.16
C TYR A 133 1.25 -8.83 3.77
N ILE A 134 0.62 -7.74 3.33
CA ILE A 134 -0.01 -7.63 2.01
C ILE A 134 0.46 -6.37 1.31
N SER A 135 1.05 -6.53 0.13
CA SER A 135 1.50 -5.41 -0.71
C SER A 135 1.72 -5.86 -2.15
N PHE A 136 2.21 -4.95 -2.97
CA PHE A 136 2.90 -5.29 -4.20
C PHE A 136 4.39 -5.56 -3.92
N ASP A 137 5.08 -6.20 -4.88
CA ASP A 137 6.53 -6.42 -4.78
C ASP A 137 7.29 -5.10 -4.95
N ASN A 138 7.63 -4.47 -3.83
CA ASN A 138 8.24 -3.15 -3.81
C ASN A 138 9.65 -3.11 -4.41
N GLU A 139 10.45 -4.16 -4.29
CA GLU A 139 11.76 -4.23 -4.94
C GLU A 139 11.58 -4.33 -6.48
N LYS A 140 10.59 -5.09 -6.91
CA LYS A 140 10.21 -5.17 -8.33
C LYS A 140 9.68 -3.84 -8.87
N ILE A 141 8.88 -3.11 -8.08
CA ILE A 141 8.42 -1.76 -8.43
C ILE A 141 9.62 -0.87 -8.75
N GLY A 142 10.58 -0.76 -7.83
CA GLY A 142 11.76 0.07 -8.01
C GLY A 142 12.56 -0.30 -9.26
N SER A 143 12.78 -1.60 -9.48
CA SER A 143 13.49 -2.06 -10.68
C SER A 143 12.75 -1.75 -11.98
N LEU A 144 11.42 -1.89 -12.00
CA LEU A 144 10.60 -1.60 -13.19
C LEU A 144 10.55 -0.11 -13.51
N ILE A 145 10.38 0.76 -12.51
CA ILE A 145 10.41 2.21 -12.68
C ILE A 145 11.70 2.63 -13.37
N ALA A 146 12.83 2.23 -12.78
CA ALA A 146 14.14 2.65 -13.24
C ALA A 146 14.54 1.99 -14.57
N GLN A 147 14.29 0.69 -14.74
CA GLN A 147 14.62 -0.02 -15.98
C GLN A 147 13.87 0.60 -17.17
N SER A 148 12.57 0.91 -17.01
CA SER A 148 11.77 1.55 -18.06
C SER A 148 12.38 2.91 -18.49
N LEU A 149 12.82 3.74 -17.52
CA LEU A 149 13.49 4.99 -17.82
C LEU A 149 14.86 4.78 -18.51
N VAL A 150 15.67 3.86 -17.98
CA VAL A 150 16.99 3.54 -18.53
C VAL A 150 16.89 3.07 -19.99
N ASP A 151 15.92 2.20 -20.28
CA ASP A 151 15.71 1.70 -21.64
C ASP A 151 15.29 2.83 -22.60
N HIS A 152 14.43 3.74 -22.14
CA HIS A 152 14.03 4.93 -22.89
C HIS A 152 15.23 5.85 -23.17
N LEU A 153 16.01 6.20 -22.15
CA LEU A 153 17.18 7.07 -22.31
C LEU A 153 18.25 6.48 -23.25
N LYS A 154 18.41 5.15 -23.20
CA LYS A 154 19.31 4.45 -24.14
C LYS A 154 18.80 4.49 -25.59
N ALA A 155 17.48 4.33 -25.77
CA ALA A 155 16.87 4.42 -27.11
C ALA A 155 17.02 5.82 -27.71
N GLU A 156 16.91 6.87 -26.88
CA GLU A 156 17.13 8.26 -27.27
C GLU A 156 18.61 8.65 -27.38
N GLN A 157 19.54 7.74 -27.06
CA GLN A 157 20.99 8.00 -27.02
C GLN A 157 21.35 9.19 -26.11
N ALA A 158 20.64 9.35 -25.00
CA ALA A 158 20.80 10.46 -24.08
C ALA A 158 22.20 10.46 -23.46
N GLU A 159 22.86 11.63 -23.39
CA GLU A 159 24.17 11.82 -22.77
C GLU A 159 24.03 12.67 -21.52
N GLY A 160 24.26 12.09 -20.34
CA GLY A 160 24.13 12.79 -19.06
C GLY A 160 23.99 11.84 -17.88
N GLY A 161 23.30 12.30 -16.84
CA GLY A 161 23.06 11.52 -15.64
C GLY A 161 21.64 11.66 -15.10
N ILE A 162 21.35 10.85 -14.12
CA ILE A 162 20.02 10.66 -13.55
C ILE A 162 19.99 11.25 -12.14
N LEU A 163 18.91 11.93 -11.77
CA LEU A 163 18.55 12.21 -10.39
C LEU A 163 17.69 11.07 -9.84
N GLN A 164 17.90 10.71 -8.57
CA GLN A 164 17.09 9.73 -7.87
C GLN A 164 16.35 10.37 -6.70
N VAL A 165 15.02 10.35 -6.72
CA VAL A 165 14.14 10.92 -5.71
C VAL A 165 13.36 9.78 -5.06
N ASN A 166 13.86 9.31 -3.92
CA ASN A 166 13.30 8.20 -3.18
C ASN A 166 12.10 8.61 -2.31
N GLY A 167 11.47 7.64 -1.70
CA GLY A 167 10.43 7.82 -0.70
C GLY A 167 10.94 8.16 0.69
N SER A 168 10.05 8.05 1.69
CA SER A 168 10.36 8.36 3.09
C SER A 168 11.39 7.39 3.68
N PRO A 169 12.43 7.89 4.36
CA PRO A 169 13.43 7.03 5.01
C PRO A 169 12.88 6.21 6.18
N THR A 170 11.70 6.56 6.71
CA THR A 170 11.02 5.81 7.79
C THR A 170 10.08 4.72 7.26
N ASP A 171 9.91 4.63 5.95
CA ASP A 171 9.11 3.64 5.26
C ASP A 171 9.98 2.51 4.71
N ALA A 172 9.79 1.30 5.21
CA ALA A 172 10.56 0.14 4.77
C ALA A 172 10.24 -0.28 3.32
N ALA A 173 9.03 0.02 2.81
CA ALA A 173 8.71 -0.19 1.39
C ALA A 173 9.51 0.75 0.50
N ALA A 174 9.67 2.03 0.91
CA ALA A 174 10.54 2.97 0.21
C ALA A 174 11.99 2.45 0.12
N GLY A 175 12.49 1.81 1.18
CA GLY A 175 13.80 1.17 1.17
C GLY A 175 13.90 0.02 0.15
N LEU A 176 12.86 -0.79 -0.02
CA LEU A 176 12.80 -1.84 -1.03
C LEU A 176 12.73 -1.26 -2.45
N ILE A 177 11.91 -0.22 -2.68
CA ILE A 177 11.83 0.49 -3.96
C ILE A 177 13.20 1.08 -4.31
N LYS A 178 13.83 1.79 -3.37
CA LYS A 178 15.20 2.33 -3.52
C LYS A 178 16.20 1.26 -3.94
N LYS A 179 16.19 0.09 -3.28
CA LYS A 179 17.04 -1.04 -3.64
C LYS A 179 16.79 -1.51 -5.08
N GLY A 180 15.51 -1.61 -5.48
CA GLY A 180 15.13 -1.96 -6.85
C GLY A 180 15.61 -0.93 -7.88
N ILE A 181 15.50 0.38 -7.57
CA ILE A 181 15.99 1.46 -8.42
C ILE A 181 17.51 1.34 -8.62
N HIS A 182 18.27 1.18 -7.53
CA HIS A 182 19.72 1.00 -7.61
C HIS A 182 20.11 -0.20 -8.47
N SER A 183 19.39 -1.33 -8.38
CA SER A 183 19.69 -2.51 -9.20
C SER A 183 19.66 -2.22 -10.71
N ALA A 184 18.84 -1.29 -11.15
CA ALA A 184 18.73 -0.90 -12.55
C ALA A 184 19.65 0.27 -12.91
N VAL A 185 19.72 1.32 -12.07
CA VAL A 185 20.53 2.52 -12.33
C VAL A 185 22.01 2.23 -12.28
N ASP A 186 22.50 1.50 -11.27
CA ASP A 186 23.94 1.22 -11.09
C ASP A 186 24.53 0.38 -12.24
N SER A 187 23.69 -0.42 -12.89
CA SER A 187 24.08 -1.23 -14.06
C SER A 187 23.81 -0.56 -15.41
N SER A 188 23.20 0.63 -15.40
CA SER A 188 22.68 1.29 -16.62
C SER A 188 23.76 1.88 -17.53
N GLY A 189 24.86 2.32 -16.96
CA GLY A 189 25.89 3.16 -17.59
C GLY A 189 25.63 4.66 -17.45
N PHE A 190 24.46 5.09 -17.00
CA PHE A 190 24.20 6.49 -16.66
C PHE A 190 24.80 6.83 -15.28
N LYS A 191 25.32 8.05 -15.15
CA LYS A 191 25.80 8.53 -13.85
C LYS A 191 24.62 8.88 -12.94
N LEU A 192 24.61 8.37 -11.72
CA LEU A 192 23.76 8.90 -10.65
C LEU A 192 24.37 10.24 -10.18
N LEU A 193 23.73 11.35 -10.54
CA LEU A 193 24.21 12.71 -10.23
C LEU A 193 24.02 13.05 -8.76
N ALA A 194 22.84 12.76 -8.24
CA ALA A 194 22.48 12.98 -6.85
C ALA A 194 21.26 12.13 -6.46
N GLU A 195 21.12 11.88 -5.18
CA GLU A 195 20.06 11.06 -4.59
C GLU A 195 19.49 11.74 -3.35
N TYR A 196 18.18 11.58 -3.12
CA TYR A 196 17.47 12.14 -1.98
C TYR A 196 16.38 11.23 -1.46
N ASP A 197 16.36 11.01 -0.16
CA ASP A 197 15.25 10.37 0.52
C ASP A 197 14.27 11.45 0.97
N THR A 198 13.04 11.41 0.42
CA THR A 198 12.01 12.45 0.61
C THR A 198 11.24 12.20 1.90
N PRO A 199 11.47 13.01 2.97
CA PRO A 199 10.75 12.78 4.23
C PRO A 199 9.23 12.86 4.03
N ASP A 200 8.52 11.88 4.62
CA ASP A 200 7.06 11.78 4.61
C ASP A 200 6.43 11.74 3.21
N TRP A 201 7.21 11.36 2.18
CA TRP A 201 6.78 11.35 0.77
C TRP A 201 6.27 12.71 0.25
N GLN A 202 6.63 13.83 0.91
CA GLN A 202 6.10 15.16 0.64
C GLN A 202 6.57 15.70 -0.72
N PRO A 203 5.66 15.99 -1.69
CA PRO A 203 6.03 16.48 -3.02
C PRO A 203 6.80 17.81 -2.99
N GLU A 204 6.50 18.68 -2.04
CA GLU A 204 7.13 19.98 -1.87
C GLU A 204 8.61 19.86 -1.44
N LYS A 205 8.93 18.82 -0.66
CA LYS A 205 10.32 18.53 -0.27
C LYS A 205 11.12 18.01 -1.48
N ALA A 206 10.51 17.15 -2.30
CA ALA A 206 11.08 16.70 -3.57
C ALA A 206 11.31 17.89 -4.52
N GLN A 207 10.30 18.76 -4.71
CA GLN A 207 10.41 19.97 -5.53
C GLN A 207 11.55 20.87 -5.09
N THR A 208 11.64 21.15 -3.78
CA THR A 208 12.70 22.00 -3.23
C THR A 208 14.08 21.42 -3.48
N TRP A 209 14.26 20.12 -3.25
CA TRP A 209 15.54 19.47 -3.47
C TRP A 209 15.93 19.44 -4.95
N VAL A 210 15.01 19.07 -5.84
CA VAL A 210 15.23 19.02 -7.31
C VAL A 210 15.58 20.41 -7.84
N SER A 211 14.96 21.49 -7.35
CA SER A 211 15.30 22.87 -7.73
C SER A 211 16.79 23.19 -7.45
N GLY A 212 17.32 22.70 -6.34
CA GLY A 212 18.75 22.80 -6.02
C GLY A 212 19.62 22.03 -7.01
N GLN A 213 19.19 20.82 -7.41
CA GLN A 213 19.94 19.98 -8.34
C GLN A 213 19.94 20.57 -9.76
N ILE A 214 18.83 21.14 -10.21
CA ILE A 214 18.76 21.86 -11.51
C ILE A 214 19.81 22.97 -11.56
N THR A 215 19.96 23.74 -10.49
CA THR A 215 20.99 24.79 -10.39
C THR A 215 22.40 24.21 -10.45
N GLN A 216 22.64 23.07 -9.82
CA GLN A 216 23.96 22.43 -9.70
C GLN A 216 24.38 21.72 -11.00
N PHE A 217 23.48 20.94 -11.61
CA PHE A 217 23.82 20.03 -12.73
C PHE A 217 23.36 20.53 -14.08
N LYS A 218 22.40 21.46 -14.14
CA LYS A 218 21.92 22.07 -15.40
C LYS A 218 21.58 21.01 -16.46
N ASP A 219 22.14 21.16 -17.65
CA ASP A 219 21.90 20.32 -18.82
C ASP A 219 22.45 18.88 -18.69
N GLN A 220 23.10 18.54 -17.57
CA GLN A 220 23.54 17.16 -17.34
C GLN A 220 22.43 16.23 -16.90
N ILE A 221 21.27 16.76 -16.47
CA ILE A 221 20.14 15.94 -16.00
C ILE A 221 19.36 15.46 -17.22
N VAL A 222 19.42 14.18 -17.52
CA VAL A 222 18.69 13.57 -18.66
C VAL A 222 17.49 12.75 -18.21
N GLY A 223 17.31 12.51 -16.91
CA GLY A 223 16.16 11.80 -16.37
C GLY A 223 16.06 11.92 -14.86
N VAL A 224 14.86 11.69 -14.34
CA VAL A 224 14.61 11.65 -12.90
C VAL A 224 13.88 10.34 -12.56
N VAL A 225 14.51 9.48 -11.77
CA VAL A 225 13.84 8.34 -11.15
C VAL A 225 13.20 8.80 -9.87
N ALA A 226 11.88 9.01 -9.90
CA ALA A 226 11.07 9.33 -8.73
C ALA A 226 10.31 8.09 -8.28
N ALA A 227 10.35 7.79 -6.99
CA ALA A 227 9.83 6.54 -6.40
C ALA A 227 8.30 6.49 -6.32
N ASN A 228 7.62 7.64 -6.42
CA ASN A 228 6.16 7.70 -6.55
C ASN A 228 5.68 8.93 -7.36
N ASP A 229 4.38 8.98 -7.62
CA ASP A 229 3.75 10.04 -8.44
C ASP A 229 3.77 11.41 -7.78
N GLY A 230 3.70 11.45 -6.44
CA GLY A 230 3.81 12.70 -5.68
C GLY A 230 5.19 13.31 -5.83
N THR A 231 6.25 12.55 -5.56
CA THR A 231 7.65 13.01 -5.71
C THR A 231 8.01 13.29 -7.18
N GLY A 232 7.45 12.51 -8.12
CA GLY A 232 7.55 12.77 -9.56
C GLY A 232 6.90 14.09 -9.96
N GLY A 233 5.69 14.36 -9.48
CA GLY A 233 5.00 15.62 -9.70
C GLY A 233 5.74 16.81 -9.13
N GLY A 234 6.30 16.69 -7.92
CA GLY A 234 7.17 17.70 -7.31
C GLY A 234 8.43 17.97 -8.14
N SER A 235 9.06 16.90 -8.67
CA SER A 235 10.21 17.02 -9.56
C SER A 235 9.86 17.77 -10.85
N ILE A 236 8.76 17.41 -11.52
CA ILE A 236 8.26 18.09 -12.71
C ILE A 236 7.98 19.57 -12.44
N ALA A 237 7.35 19.87 -11.31
CA ALA A 237 7.06 21.25 -10.90
C ALA A 237 8.35 22.08 -10.71
N ALA A 238 9.43 21.47 -10.23
CA ALA A 238 10.74 22.15 -10.09
C ALA A 238 11.31 22.56 -11.45
N PHE A 239 11.29 21.68 -12.45
CA PHE A 239 11.76 21.99 -13.80
C PHE A 239 10.91 23.08 -14.47
N LYS A 240 9.57 22.97 -14.38
CA LYS A 240 8.64 23.98 -14.91
C LYS A 240 8.87 25.34 -14.24
N ALA A 241 9.05 25.38 -12.94
CA ALA A 241 9.33 26.61 -12.21
C ALA A 241 10.69 27.26 -12.57
N ALA A 242 11.68 26.44 -12.91
CA ALA A 242 12.98 26.90 -13.39
C ALA A 242 12.95 27.40 -14.85
N GLY A 243 11.85 27.15 -15.58
CA GLY A 243 11.73 27.52 -16.99
C GLY A 243 12.65 26.70 -17.92
N VAL A 244 12.99 25.47 -17.53
CA VAL A 244 13.80 24.53 -18.32
C VAL A 244 12.96 23.32 -18.74
N ASP A 245 13.39 22.64 -19.78
CA ASP A 245 12.70 21.45 -20.28
C ASP A 245 12.63 20.37 -19.20
N VAL A 246 11.48 19.72 -19.08
CA VAL A 246 11.27 18.62 -18.14
C VAL A 246 11.85 17.33 -18.76
N PRO A 247 12.90 16.73 -18.17
CA PRO A 247 13.39 15.44 -18.67
C PRO A 247 12.36 14.34 -18.36
N PRO A 248 12.50 13.13 -18.92
CA PRO A 248 11.67 12.00 -18.53
C PRO A 248 11.70 11.77 -17.00
N VAL A 249 10.53 11.84 -16.36
CA VAL A 249 10.34 11.66 -14.91
C VAL A 249 9.47 10.44 -14.67
N THR A 250 9.86 9.57 -13.77
CA THR A 250 9.09 8.39 -13.40
C THR A 250 8.12 8.65 -12.24
N GLY A 251 7.29 7.65 -11.96
CA GLY A 251 6.41 7.63 -10.79
C GLY A 251 5.97 6.22 -10.44
N ASN A 252 5.09 6.12 -9.47
CA ASN A 252 4.44 4.91 -9.01
C ASN A 252 3.14 5.29 -8.28
N ASP A 253 2.17 4.41 -8.25
CA ASP A 253 0.83 4.46 -7.65
C ASP A 253 -0.30 4.70 -8.65
N ALA A 254 -0.01 5.14 -9.87
CA ALA A 254 -0.98 5.47 -10.92
C ALA A 254 -2.08 6.41 -10.38
N GLU A 255 -1.68 7.54 -9.78
CA GLU A 255 -2.61 8.55 -9.32
C GLU A 255 -3.28 9.28 -10.50
N VAL A 256 -4.45 9.89 -10.28
CA VAL A 256 -5.16 10.68 -11.32
C VAL A 256 -4.26 11.75 -11.92
N ALA A 257 -3.54 12.49 -11.07
CA ALA A 257 -2.60 13.52 -11.52
C ALA A 257 -1.44 12.96 -12.36
N ALA A 258 -0.98 11.73 -12.07
CA ALA A 258 0.05 11.07 -12.87
C ALA A 258 -0.48 10.62 -14.23
N ALA A 259 -1.69 10.05 -14.28
CA ALA A 259 -2.35 9.72 -15.55
C ALA A 259 -2.50 10.96 -16.43
N GLN A 260 -2.89 12.09 -15.86
CA GLN A 260 -2.97 13.39 -16.53
C GLN A 260 -1.60 13.81 -17.09
N ARG A 261 -0.53 13.74 -16.28
CA ARG A 261 0.83 14.10 -16.71
C ARG A 261 1.40 13.14 -17.76
N ILE A 262 1.06 11.85 -17.71
CA ILE A 262 1.45 10.87 -18.76
C ILE A 262 0.72 11.19 -20.06
N ILE A 263 -0.57 11.49 -20.03
CA ILE A 263 -1.37 11.86 -21.19
C ILE A 263 -0.84 13.15 -21.82
N SER A 264 -0.49 14.16 -21.02
CA SER A 264 0.12 15.41 -21.53
C SER A 264 1.56 15.26 -21.99
N GLY A 265 2.28 14.21 -21.55
CA GLY A 265 3.69 13.97 -21.84
C GLY A 265 4.67 14.58 -20.83
N ASP A 266 4.18 15.14 -19.73
CA ASP A 266 5.00 15.71 -18.66
C ASP A 266 5.65 14.65 -17.75
N GLN A 267 5.04 13.46 -17.63
CA GLN A 267 5.57 12.32 -16.87
C GLN A 267 5.78 11.13 -17.81
N TYR A 268 6.91 10.46 -17.68
CA TYR A 268 7.28 9.36 -18.57
C TYR A 268 6.53 8.07 -18.24
N ASN A 269 6.55 7.65 -16.99
CA ASN A 269 5.85 6.43 -16.56
C ASN A 269 5.27 6.57 -15.15
N THR A 270 4.40 5.63 -14.81
CA THR A 270 4.02 5.28 -13.44
C THR A 270 3.89 3.77 -13.31
N ILE A 271 3.68 3.27 -12.11
CA ILE A 271 3.37 1.86 -11.85
C ILE A 271 1.91 1.73 -11.47
N SER A 272 1.17 0.91 -12.21
CA SER A 272 -0.16 0.49 -11.83
C SER A 272 -0.08 -0.58 -10.75
N LYS A 273 -0.67 -0.27 -9.61
CA LYS A 273 -0.93 -1.15 -8.48
C LYS A 273 -2.42 -1.13 -8.21
N PRO A 274 -3.25 -1.99 -8.84
CA PRO A 274 -4.69 -1.93 -8.63
C PRO A 274 -5.05 -2.08 -7.15
N ILE A 275 -5.35 -0.97 -6.48
CA ILE A 275 -5.55 -0.90 -5.03
C ILE A 275 -6.65 -1.84 -4.56
N LYS A 276 -7.66 -2.06 -5.40
CA LYS A 276 -8.72 -3.04 -5.14
C LYS A 276 -8.17 -4.42 -4.75
N ILE A 277 -7.09 -4.87 -5.39
CA ILE A 277 -6.50 -6.19 -5.13
C ILE A 277 -5.97 -6.27 -3.70
N VAL A 278 -5.15 -5.32 -3.28
CA VAL A 278 -4.56 -5.33 -1.93
C VAL A 278 -5.58 -5.01 -0.84
N ALA A 279 -6.52 -4.08 -1.10
CA ALA A 279 -7.57 -3.73 -0.16
C ALA A 279 -8.53 -4.91 0.10
N GLU A 280 -8.98 -5.59 -0.96
CA GLU A 280 -9.83 -6.77 -0.83
C GLU A 280 -9.07 -7.96 -0.22
N ALA A 281 -7.81 -8.18 -0.58
CA ALA A 281 -6.98 -9.24 0.01
C ALA A 281 -6.78 -9.01 1.51
N SER A 282 -6.49 -7.77 1.93
CA SER A 282 -6.31 -7.45 3.35
C SER A 282 -7.59 -7.60 4.15
N ALA A 283 -8.74 -7.23 3.59
CA ALA A 283 -10.03 -7.46 4.20
C ALA A 283 -10.34 -8.96 4.34
N ASN A 284 -10.01 -9.78 3.32
CA ASN A 284 -10.17 -11.24 3.38
C ASN A 284 -9.29 -11.84 4.48
N VAL A 285 -8.01 -11.45 4.56
CA VAL A 285 -7.08 -11.93 5.58
C VAL A 285 -7.52 -11.50 6.98
N ALA A 286 -7.95 -10.24 7.15
CA ALA A 286 -8.50 -9.76 8.41
C ALA A 286 -9.73 -10.59 8.83
N TRP A 287 -10.63 -10.88 7.90
CA TRP A 287 -11.81 -11.73 8.13
C TRP A 287 -11.43 -13.16 8.54
N GLU A 288 -10.42 -13.78 7.90
CA GLU A 288 -9.90 -15.09 8.29
C GLU A 288 -9.41 -15.08 9.76
N PHE A 289 -8.58 -14.09 10.12
CA PHE A 289 -8.09 -13.94 11.48
C PHE A 289 -9.22 -13.69 12.49
N MET A 290 -10.20 -12.84 12.16
CA MET A 290 -11.36 -12.60 13.03
C MET A 290 -12.15 -13.87 13.33
N GLN A 291 -12.14 -14.84 12.41
CA GLN A 291 -12.75 -16.16 12.57
C GLN A 291 -11.83 -17.19 13.27
N GLY A 292 -10.67 -16.76 13.78
CA GLY A 292 -9.70 -17.65 14.43
C GLY A 292 -8.88 -18.51 13.48
N ARG A 293 -8.95 -18.27 12.16
CA ARG A 293 -8.12 -18.96 11.16
C ARG A 293 -6.81 -18.20 10.96
N LYS A 294 -5.75 -18.92 10.61
CA LYS A 294 -4.45 -18.34 10.28
C LYS A 294 -4.15 -18.61 8.81
N PRO A 295 -4.35 -17.64 7.91
CA PRO A 295 -4.05 -17.83 6.50
C PRO A 295 -2.54 -18.04 6.28
N ALA A 296 -2.20 -18.95 5.38
CA ALA A 296 -0.81 -19.15 4.96
C ALA A 296 -0.39 -18.06 3.97
N GLY A 297 0.83 -17.53 4.13
CA GLY A 297 1.42 -16.64 3.13
C GLY A 297 1.76 -17.36 1.84
N LYS A 298 1.75 -16.64 0.72
CA LYS A 298 2.27 -17.14 -0.57
C LYS A 298 3.79 -17.02 -0.64
N THR A 299 4.36 -16.13 0.16
CA THR A 299 5.79 -15.92 0.35
C THR A 299 6.05 -15.45 1.79
N GLN A 300 7.29 -15.08 2.08
CA GLN A 300 7.68 -14.53 3.38
C GLN A 300 8.60 -13.32 3.17
N LEU A 301 8.35 -12.25 3.91
CA LEU A 301 9.21 -11.08 3.96
C LEU A 301 9.38 -10.64 5.42
N TYR A 302 10.62 -10.43 5.86
CA TYR A 302 10.96 -10.07 7.25
C TYR A 302 10.29 -11.01 8.28
N ASP A 303 10.41 -12.32 8.07
CA ASP A 303 9.79 -13.38 8.89
C ASP A 303 8.26 -13.30 9.01
N THR A 304 7.61 -12.48 8.21
CA THR A 304 6.16 -12.32 8.14
C THR A 304 5.58 -13.10 6.96
N PRO A 305 4.58 -13.98 7.15
CA PRO A 305 3.82 -14.58 6.06
C PRO A 305 3.24 -13.50 5.16
N SER A 306 3.46 -13.57 3.86
CA SER A 306 3.19 -12.44 2.96
C SER A 306 2.46 -12.85 1.68
N GLU A 307 1.70 -11.91 1.12
CA GLU A 307 1.18 -11.97 -0.24
C GLU A 307 1.62 -10.70 -0.99
N LEU A 308 2.46 -10.89 -2.02
CA LEU A 308 2.99 -9.81 -2.84
C LEU A 308 2.45 -9.94 -4.26
N PHE A 309 1.79 -8.87 -4.73
CA PHE A 309 1.23 -8.81 -6.07
C PHE A 309 2.21 -8.23 -7.07
N VAL A 310 2.02 -8.55 -8.35
CA VAL A 310 2.90 -8.10 -9.44
C VAL A 310 2.43 -6.73 -9.93
N PRO A 311 3.31 -5.72 -9.95
CA PRO A 311 3.01 -4.39 -10.49
C PRO A 311 3.15 -4.35 -12.02
N THR A 312 2.53 -3.34 -12.65
CA THR A 312 2.59 -3.13 -14.11
C THR A 312 3.07 -1.71 -14.44
N VAL A 313 4.06 -1.60 -15.32
CA VAL A 313 4.53 -0.29 -15.83
C VAL A 313 3.48 0.31 -16.75
N VAL A 314 3.20 1.59 -16.56
CA VAL A 314 2.29 2.39 -17.38
C VAL A 314 3.07 3.53 -18.01
N THR A 315 3.04 3.61 -19.33
CA THR A 315 3.58 4.70 -20.14
C THR A 315 2.45 5.26 -21.01
N LYS A 316 2.74 6.28 -21.80
CA LYS A 316 1.74 6.85 -22.72
C LYS A 316 1.21 5.82 -23.73
N GLU A 317 2.03 4.84 -24.11
CA GLU A 317 1.68 3.82 -25.11
C GLU A 317 0.60 2.85 -24.60
N ASN A 318 0.57 2.56 -23.28
CA ASN A 318 -0.34 1.57 -22.71
C ASN A 318 -1.30 2.13 -21.64
N VAL A 319 -1.26 3.44 -21.37
CA VAL A 319 -2.09 4.09 -20.32
C VAL A 319 -3.57 3.79 -20.53
N LYS A 320 -4.08 3.82 -21.74
CA LYS A 320 -5.47 3.51 -22.06
C LYS A 320 -5.83 2.08 -21.66
N GLU A 321 -5.06 1.11 -22.11
CA GLU A 321 -5.31 -0.31 -21.83
C GLU A 321 -5.23 -0.60 -20.34
N VAL A 322 -4.14 -0.14 -19.68
CA VAL A 322 -3.84 -0.52 -18.30
C VAL A 322 -4.71 0.22 -17.30
N LEU A 323 -5.04 1.48 -17.51
CA LEU A 323 -5.78 2.26 -16.51
C LEU A 323 -7.27 2.41 -16.82
N PHE A 324 -7.65 2.55 -18.09
CA PHE A 324 -9.03 2.86 -18.46
C PHE A 324 -9.81 1.62 -18.92
N ASP A 325 -9.29 0.87 -19.89
CA ASP A 325 -9.97 -0.33 -20.38
C ASP A 325 -10.08 -1.43 -19.31
N SER A 326 -9.14 -1.47 -18.36
CA SER A 326 -9.17 -2.34 -17.19
C SER A 326 -10.18 -1.91 -16.11
N GLY A 327 -10.69 -0.67 -16.20
CA GLY A 327 -11.62 -0.10 -15.22
C GLY A 327 -10.97 0.39 -13.91
N ILE A 328 -9.63 0.52 -13.87
CA ILE A 328 -8.90 1.10 -12.72
C ILE A 328 -9.23 2.58 -12.57
N MET A 329 -9.31 3.33 -13.70
CA MET A 329 -9.68 4.73 -13.74
C MET A 329 -10.89 4.97 -14.66
N LYS A 330 -11.62 6.03 -14.38
CA LYS A 330 -12.69 6.52 -15.26
C LYS A 330 -12.19 7.72 -16.04
N ALA A 331 -12.51 7.77 -17.34
CA ALA A 331 -12.17 8.92 -18.18
C ALA A 331 -12.69 10.25 -17.61
N ALA A 332 -13.88 10.25 -17.00
CA ALA A 332 -14.48 11.45 -16.39
C ALA A 332 -13.61 12.07 -15.27
N ASP A 333 -12.82 11.26 -14.56
CA ASP A 333 -11.97 11.72 -13.46
C ASP A 333 -10.64 12.32 -13.97
N VAL A 334 -10.20 11.95 -15.17
CA VAL A 334 -8.89 12.29 -15.74
C VAL A 334 -9.00 13.26 -16.91
N CYS A 335 -9.96 13.02 -17.81
CA CYS A 335 -10.02 13.65 -19.14
C CYS A 335 -10.86 14.96 -19.12
N SER A 336 -10.56 15.87 -18.18
CA SER A 336 -11.22 17.17 -18.10
C SER A 336 -10.24 18.33 -18.36
N GLY A 337 -10.76 19.50 -18.71
CA GLY A 337 -9.95 20.69 -18.94
C GLY A 337 -8.90 20.51 -20.02
N GLU A 338 -7.65 20.84 -19.72
CA GLU A 338 -6.51 20.75 -20.63
C GLU A 338 -6.15 19.32 -21.08
N TYR A 339 -6.55 18.30 -20.32
CA TYR A 339 -6.25 16.90 -20.62
C TYR A 339 -7.22 16.25 -21.61
N ALA A 340 -8.40 16.88 -21.86
CA ALA A 340 -9.42 16.32 -22.74
C ALA A 340 -8.89 15.99 -24.14
N LYS A 341 -8.10 16.90 -24.72
CA LYS A 341 -7.50 16.71 -26.04
C LYS A 341 -6.55 15.48 -26.08
N GLY A 342 -5.67 15.34 -25.07
CA GLY A 342 -4.76 14.20 -25.01
C GLY A 342 -5.50 12.87 -24.83
N CYS A 343 -6.60 12.87 -24.06
CA CYS A 343 -7.47 11.70 -23.94
C CYS A 343 -8.12 11.33 -25.26
N ASP A 344 -8.63 12.30 -26.03
CA ASP A 344 -9.24 12.06 -27.34
C ASP A 344 -8.22 11.47 -28.32
N GLU A 345 -6.98 11.99 -28.34
CA GLU A 345 -5.88 11.50 -29.18
C GLU A 345 -5.52 10.04 -28.86
N LEU A 346 -5.63 9.63 -27.59
CA LEU A 346 -5.41 8.26 -27.13
C LEU A 346 -6.67 7.38 -27.20
N GLY A 347 -7.81 7.93 -27.59
CA GLY A 347 -9.09 7.21 -27.66
C GLY A 347 -9.64 6.79 -26.29
N ILE A 348 -9.31 7.54 -25.23
CA ILE A 348 -9.86 7.39 -23.86
C ILE A 348 -11.20 8.13 -23.82
N LYS A 349 -12.29 7.41 -23.46
CA LYS A 349 -13.67 7.92 -23.48
C LYS A 349 -14.43 7.64 -22.20
#